data_9e605b7f27120771c205616ee8e3905d
#
_entry.id   9e605b7f27120771c205616ee8e3905d
#
_cell.length_a   1.000
_cell.length_b   1.000
_cell.length_c   1.000
_cell.angle_alpha   90.00
_cell.angle_beta   90.00
_cell.angle_gamma   90.00
#
_symmetry.space_group_name_H-M   'P 1'
#
loop_
_entity.id
_entity.type
_entity.pdbx_description
1 polymer ?
#
loop_
_entity_poly.entity_id
_entity_poly.type
_entity_poly.pdbx_seq_one_letter_code
_entity_poly.pdbx_strand_id
1 'polypeptide(L)'
;MQSSSSLFPVALMSAERRGDLVEDVYRLKPGNSPDATVELAVTRLGLVDQARPRGVPVILLHGSFSNRRFWYSPKGIGLGPYLARAGFDVWIAEMRGHGLSARNATWRTNKVADYARYDLPVIGAFVKELSGQVPHWIGHSLGGTTLAAALGGQYLGESDAASVALFGSQVSRYYWPLKIPPVQWAGRLLLRSFEHISGSRFKRGPEDEPVGVALESMRWHGLFGRFGERDNHWWAGLANVRLPVLAVAAEGDHQDPPWACRLLLERFGSGQRQFLSLGRRQGFSEDFDHVRMLISTAAQEQVWPRVLDWLQQRPVGESLPAAEPPQGVAAET
;
A
#
# COMPACT_ATOMS: atom_id res chain seq x y z
N MET A 1 6.79 2.78 -31.35
CA MET A 1 6.27 1.67 -30.52
C MET A 1 4.80 1.95 -30.23
N GLN A 2 3.96 0.93 -30.37
CA GLN A 2 2.55 1.05 -30.00
C GLN A 2 2.41 0.99 -28.47
N SER A 3 1.54 1.81 -27.87
CA SER A 3 1.28 1.79 -26.44
C SER A 3 0.64 0.45 -26.02
N SER A 4 1.00 -0.07 -24.84
CA SER A 4 0.36 -1.25 -24.24
C SER A 4 -0.97 -0.93 -23.54
N SER A 5 -1.43 0.33 -23.59
CA SER A 5 -2.67 0.80 -23.00
C SER A 5 -3.35 1.79 -23.95
N SER A 6 -4.67 1.82 -23.91
CA SER A 6 -5.49 2.82 -24.60
C SER A 6 -5.72 4.08 -23.76
N LEU A 7 -5.50 4.01 -22.42
CA LEU A 7 -5.78 5.08 -21.48
C LEU A 7 -4.72 6.19 -21.47
N PHE A 8 -3.44 5.80 -21.58
CA PHE A 8 -2.27 6.69 -21.59
C PHE A 8 -1.04 5.95 -22.11
N PRO A 9 0.08 6.64 -22.42
CA PRO A 9 1.28 5.98 -22.92
C PRO A 9 1.86 4.97 -21.95
N VAL A 10 1.98 3.71 -22.37
CA VAL A 10 2.59 2.61 -21.63
C VAL A 10 3.57 1.87 -22.52
N ALA A 11 4.79 1.65 -22.03
CA ALA A 11 5.82 0.88 -22.70
C ALA A 11 6.14 -0.39 -21.91
N LEU A 12 6.17 -1.55 -22.59
CA LEU A 12 6.80 -2.75 -22.04
C LEU A 12 8.31 -2.56 -22.08
N MET A 13 8.95 -2.49 -20.92
CA MET A 13 10.38 -2.23 -20.76
C MET A 13 11.22 -3.49 -20.85
N SER A 14 10.74 -4.57 -20.25
CA SER A 14 11.34 -5.89 -20.31
C SER A 14 10.28 -6.97 -20.17
N ALA A 15 10.56 -8.14 -20.76
CA ALA A 15 9.81 -9.38 -20.58
C ALA A 15 10.84 -10.48 -20.38
N GLU A 16 10.99 -10.96 -19.17
CA GLU A 16 12.05 -11.89 -18.79
C GLU A 16 11.47 -13.19 -18.20
N ARG A 17 12.06 -14.31 -18.59
CA ARG A 17 11.80 -15.59 -17.95
C ARG A 17 12.79 -15.80 -16.80
N ARG A 18 12.27 -16.15 -15.61
CA ARG A 18 13.05 -16.48 -14.41
C ARG A 18 12.54 -17.78 -13.81
N GLY A 19 13.14 -18.89 -14.23
CA GLY A 19 12.66 -20.22 -13.84
C GLY A 19 11.27 -20.53 -14.41
N ASP A 20 10.30 -20.77 -13.54
CA ASP A 20 8.88 -20.98 -13.84
C ASP A 20 8.09 -19.67 -14.01
N LEU A 21 8.70 -18.53 -13.69
CA LEU A 21 8.05 -17.22 -13.73
C LEU A 21 8.38 -16.45 -15.02
N VAL A 22 7.41 -15.64 -15.43
CA VAL A 22 7.59 -14.54 -16.41
C VAL A 22 7.44 -13.23 -15.65
N GLU A 23 8.38 -12.32 -15.86
CA GLU A 23 8.42 -10.96 -15.29
C GLU A 23 8.29 -9.95 -16.45
N ASP A 24 7.13 -9.30 -16.57
CA ASP A 24 6.88 -8.22 -17.52
C ASP A 24 6.92 -6.88 -16.78
N VAL A 25 7.81 -5.97 -17.17
CA VAL A 25 7.93 -4.64 -16.57
C VAL A 25 7.34 -3.59 -17.49
N TYR A 26 6.36 -2.88 -17.02
CA TYR A 26 5.71 -1.78 -17.73
C TYR A 26 6.11 -0.43 -17.16
N ARG A 27 6.30 0.55 -18.02
CA ARG A 27 6.49 1.96 -17.65
C ARG A 27 5.29 2.76 -18.12
N LEU A 28 4.62 3.40 -17.18
CA LEU A 28 3.42 4.18 -17.38
C LEU A 28 3.78 5.68 -17.37
N LYS A 29 3.26 6.43 -18.32
CA LYS A 29 3.37 7.91 -18.40
C LYS A 29 1.98 8.52 -18.36
N PRO A 30 1.36 8.61 -17.16
CA PRO A 30 -0.06 8.95 -17.05
C PRO A 30 -0.38 10.41 -17.37
N GLY A 31 0.55 11.34 -17.13
CA GLY A 31 0.31 12.78 -17.33
C GLY A 31 -0.80 13.39 -16.49
N ASN A 32 -1.26 12.69 -15.46
CA ASN A 32 -2.42 13.06 -14.62
C ASN A 32 -2.04 13.86 -13.38
N SER A 33 -0.76 14.17 -13.16
CA SER A 33 -0.27 14.93 -12.02
C SER A 33 0.34 16.26 -12.44
N PRO A 34 0.47 17.26 -11.54
CA PRO A 34 1.11 18.54 -11.85
C PRO A 34 2.55 18.42 -12.35
N ASP A 35 3.27 17.36 -11.97
CA ASP A 35 4.59 17.05 -12.49
C ASP A 35 4.46 16.08 -13.68
N ALA A 36 4.64 16.62 -14.89
CA ALA A 36 4.55 15.84 -16.13
C ALA A 36 5.72 14.85 -16.34
N THR A 37 6.77 14.90 -15.49
CA THR A 37 7.92 14.00 -15.56
C THR A 37 7.71 12.69 -14.81
N VAL A 38 6.55 12.50 -14.17
CA VAL A 38 6.23 11.26 -13.45
C VAL A 38 6.13 10.08 -14.40
N GLU A 39 6.93 9.06 -14.11
CA GLU A 39 6.87 7.75 -14.74
C GLU A 39 6.73 6.70 -13.64
N LEU A 40 5.76 5.80 -13.78
CA LEU A 40 5.51 4.72 -12.83
C LEU A 40 5.92 3.38 -13.43
N ALA A 41 6.51 2.52 -12.61
CA ALA A 41 6.82 1.15 -12.99
C ALA A 41 5.84 0.17 -12.33
N VAL A 42 5.35 -0.76 -13.13
CA VAL A 42 4.51 -1.87 -12.67
C VAL A 42 5.06 -3.17 -13.24
N THR A 43 5.34 -4.12 -12.37
CA THR A 43 5.82 -5.44 -12.74
C THR A 43 4.69 -6.45 -12.68
N ARG A 44 4.40 -7.15 -13.76
CA ARG A 44 3.45 -8.25 -13.80
C ARG A 44 4.20 -9.58 -13.68
N LEU A 45 3.81 -10.40 -12.72
CA LEU A 45 4.32 -11.76 -12.57
C LEU A 45 3.28 -12.76 -13.06
N GLY A 46 3.74 -13.79 -13.77
CA GLY A 46 2.92 -14.92 -14.19
C GLY A 46 3.76 -16.19 -14.29
N LEU A 47 3.12 -17.29 -14.59
CA LEU A 47 3.81 -18.56 -14.89
C LEU A 47 4.09 -18.68 -16.40
N VAL A 48 5.20 -19.33 -16.77
CA VAL A 48 5.62 -19.52 -18.16
C VAL A 48 4.53 -20.18 -18.99
N ASP A 49 3.89 -21.21 -18.45
CA ASP A 49 2.87 -22.02 -19.14
C ASP A 49 1.44 -21.72 -18.66
N GLN A 50 1.23 -20.54 -18.07
CA GLN A 50 -0.08 -20.17 -17.52
C GLN A 50 -1.11 -20.01 -18.64
N ALA A 51 -2.23 -20.70 -18.50
CA ALA A 51 -3.38 -20.52 -19.39
C ALA A 51 -3.88 -19.07 -19.40
N ARG A 52 -4.45 -18.63 -20.52
CA ARG A 52 -5.10 -17.32 -20.62
C ARG A 52 -6.62 -17.52 -20.71
N PRO A 53 -7.45 -16.69 -20.05
CA PRO A 53 -7.07 -15.53 -19.23
C PRO A 53 -6.36 -15.94 -17.93
N ARG A 54 -5.50 -15.06 -17.43
CA ARG A 54 -4.92 -15.19 -16.07
C ARG A 54 -6.03 -15.04 -15.02
N GLY A 55 -5.78 -15.48 -13.79
CA GLY A 55 -6.75 -15.35 -12.69
C GLY A 55 -7.05 -13.91 -12.28
N VAL A 56 -7.70 -13.76 -11.13
CA VAL A 56 -8.06 -12.46 -10.57
C VAL A 56 -6.82 -11.61 -10.30
N PRO A 57 -6.80 -10.33 -10.69
CA PRO A 57 -5.64 -9.47 -10.49
C PRO A 57 -5.46 -9.09 -9.01
N VAL A 58 -4.20 -9.12 -8.55
CA VAL A 58 -3.77 -8.66 -7.23
C VAL A 58 -2.65 -7.65 -7.40
N ILE A 59 -2.81 -6.45 -6.85
CA ILE A 59 -1.79 -5.40 -6.85
C ILE A 59 -1.11 -5.36 -5.49
N LEU A 60 0.22 -5.50 -5.48
CA LEU A 60 1.07 -5.46 -4.29
C LEU A 60 1.80 -4.11 -4.25
N LEU A 61 1.64 -3.37 -3.15
CA LEU A 61 2.21 -2.03 -2.94
C LEU A 61 3.19 -2.03 -1.77
N HIS A 62 4.45 -1.68 -2.04
CA HIS A 62 5.53 -1.68 -1.07
C HIS A 62 5.41 -0.57 0.00
N GLY A 63 6.16 -0.73 1.11
CA GLY A 63 6.29 0.27 2.17
C GLY A 63 7.40 1.28 1.92
N SER A 64 7.66 2.13 2.93
CA SER A 64 8.75 3.10 2.91
C SER A 64 10.10 2.43 2.71
N PHE A 65 11.04 3.15 2.08
CA PHE A 65 12.42 2.72 1.83
C PHE A 65 12.55 1.42 1.04
N SER A 66 11.49 0.99 0.36
CA SER A 66 11.38 -0.30 -0.29
C SER A 66 10.98 -0.17 -1.76
N ASN A 67 11.00 -1.29 -2.47
CA ASN A 67 10.62 -1.40 -3.87
C ASN A 67 10.00 -2.77 -4.15
N ARG A 68 9.79 -3.14 -5.43
CA ARG A 68 9.20 -4.42 -5.81
C ARG A 68 9.88 -5.64 -5.21
N ARG A 69 11.19 -5.56 -4.87
CA ARG A 69 11.96 -6.69 -4.32
C ARG A 69 11.53 -7.09 -2.91
N PHE A 70 10.70 -6.30 -2.27
CA PHE A 70 10.02 -6.69 -1.03
C PHE A 70 9.06 -7.87 -1.24
N TRP A 71 8.42 -7.93 -2.41
CA TRP A 71 7.40 -8.91 -2.74
C TRP A 71 7.96 -10.19 -3.37
N TYR A 72 9.18 -10.15 -3.88
CA TYR A 72 9.87 -11.32 -4.44
C TYR A 72 11.38 -11.08 -4.58
N SER A 73 12.14 -12.15 -4.35
CA SER A 73 13.58 -12.19 -4.57
C SER A 73 13.91 -12.54 -6.04
N PRO A 74 15.15 -12.31 -6.50
CA PRO A 74 15.62 -12.80 -7.79
C PRO A 74 15.53 -14.32 -7.97
N LYS A 75 15.43 -15.08 -6.88
CA LYS A 75 15.24 -16.54 -6.88
C LYS A 75 13.78 -16.98 -7.07
N GLY A 76 12.84 -16.05 -7.29
CA GLY A 76 11.43 -16.36 -7.45
C GLY A 76 10.75 -16.80 -6.13
N ILE A 77 11.25 -16.34 -4.99
CA ILE A 77 10.67 -16.57 -3.65
C ILE A 77 10.09 -15.27 -3.15
N GLY A 78 8.84 -15.28 -2.69
CA GLY A 78 8.13 -14.14 -2.15
C GLY A 78 6.62 -14.33 -2.26
N LEU A 79 5.85 -13.45 -1.63
CA LEU A 79 4.39 -13.49 -1.69
C LEU A 79 3.88 -13.33 -3.14
N GLY A 80 4.53 -12.50 -3.96
CA GLY A 80 4.15 -12.33 -5.36
C GLY A 80 4.20 -13.65 -6.14
N PRO A 81 5.34 -14.35 -6.23
CA PRO A 81 5.43 -15.66 -6.85
C PRO A 81 4.50 -16.72 -6.23
N TYR A 82 4.30 -16.69 -4.92
CA TYR A 82 3.38 -17.60 -4.24
C TYR A 82 1.95 -17.44 -4.77
N LEU A 83 1.46 -16.20 -4.86
CA LEU A 83 0.13 -15.91 -5.39
C LEU A 83 0.02 -16.21 -6.90
N ALA A 84 1.09 -15.95 -7.69
CA ALA A 84 1.11 -16.29 -9.10
C ALA A 84 0.99 -17.81 -9.31
N ARG A 85 1.70 -18.62 -8.49
CA ARG A 85 1.57 -20.09 -8.50
C ARG A 85 0.21 -20.58 -8.03
N ALA A 86 -0.47 -19.81 -7.18
CA ALA A 86 -1.86 -20.07 -6.78
C ALA A 86 -2.90 -19.64 -7.84
N GLY A 87 -2.46 -19.12 -9.00
CA GLY A 87 -3.30 -18.82 -10.15
C GLY A 87 -3.74 -17.36 -10.27
N PHE A 88 -3.31 -16.46 -9.37
CA PHE A 88 -3.62 -15.03 -9.47
C PHE A 88 -2.80 -14.33 -10.55
N ASP A 89 -3.35 -13.25 -11.11
CA ASP A 89 -2.62 -12.31 -11.98
C ASP A 89 -1.95 -11.24 -11.10
N VAL A 90 -0.67 -11.42 -10.81
CA VAL A 90 0.05 -10.63 -9.79
C VAL A 90 0.72 -9.42 -10.43
N TRP A 91 0.43 -8.25 -9.86
CA TRP A 91 0.97 -6.96 -10.26
C TRP A 91 1.69 -6.31 -9.08
N ILE A 92 2.92 -5.90 -9.27
CA ILE A 92 3.71 -5.23 -8.23
C ILE A 92 3.94 -3.80 -8.67
N ALA A 93 3.37 -2.87 -7.93
CA ALA A 93 3.45 -1.46 -8.21
C ALA A 93 4.56 -0.79 -7.40
N GLU A 94 5.29 0.09 -8.04
CA GLU A 94 6.30 0.94 -7.39
C GLU A 94 5.83 2.39 -7.42
N MET A 95 5.68 3.02 -6.26
CA MET A 95 5.31 4.43 -6.14
C MET A 95 6.36 5.32 -6.82
N ARG A 96 5.96 6.49 -7.31
CA ARG A 96 6.87 7.43 -7.98
C ARG A 96 8.17 7.64 -7.20
N GLY A 97 9.30 7.55 -7.89
CA GLY A 97 10.63 7.73 -7.31
C GLY A 97 11.19 6.54 -6.55
N HIS A 98 10.57 5.36 -6.60
CA HIS A 98 11.03 4.12 -5.98
C HIS A 98 11.31 3.04 -7.02
N GLY A 99 12.36 2.27 -6.82
CA GLY A 99 12.72 1.14 -7.66
C GLY A 99 12.89 1.51 -9.13
N LEU A 100 12.04 0.98 -10.00
CA LEU A 100 12.01 1.27 -11.43
C LEU A 100 11.15 2.48 -11.80
N SER A 101 10.34 3.00 -10.87
CA SER A 101 9.66 4.29 -11.03
C SER A 101 10.68 5.41 -10.86
N ALA A 102 11.04 6.07 -11.96
CA ALA A 102 12.07 7.10 -11.93
C ALA A 102 11.75 8.25 -10.97
N ARG A 103 12.78 8.87 -10.41
CA ARG A 103 12.62 10.11 -9.65
C ARG A 103 12.16 11.21 -10.59
N ASN A 104 11.00 11.76 -10.33
CA ASN A 104 10.42 12.87 -11.08
C ASN A 104 11.08 14.22 -10.71
N ALA A 105 10.87 15.25 -11.49
CA ALA A 105 11.51 16.56 -11.30
C ALA A 105 11.26 17.16 -9.90
N THR A 106 10.07 16.94 -9.35
CA THR A 106 9.69 17.42 -8.00
C THR A 106 9.80 16.34 -6.92
N TRP A 107 10.59 15.27 -7.14
CA TRP A 107 10.65 14.09 -6.28
C TRP A 107 10.78 14.40 -4.79
N ARG A 108 11.64 15.34 -4.42
CA ARG A 108 11.87 15.75 -3.03
C ARG A 108 10.59 16.14 -2.29
N THR A 109 9.60 16.66 -2.99
CA THR A 109 8.33 17.16 -2.42
C THR A 109 7.17 16.19 -2.56
N ASN A 110 7.39 15.00 -3.17
CA ASN A 110 6.38 13.96 -3.24
C ASN A 110 5.82 13.62 -1.86
N LYS A 111 4.53 13.36 -1.80
CA LYS A 111 3.76 13.08 -0.59
C LYS A 111 2.91 11.83 -0.77
N VAL A 112 2.41 11.31 0.34
CA VAL A 112 1.39 10.25 0.30
C VAL A 112 0.14 10.72 -0.47
N ALA A 113 -0.21 12.00 -0.36
CA ALA A 113 -1.29 12.59 -1.15
C ALA A 113 -1.08 12.43 -2.66
N ASP A 114 0.16 12.59 -3.16
CA ASP A 114 0.47 12.43 -4.58
C ASP A 114 0.33 10.96 -5.02
N TYR A 115 0.82 10.03 -4.19
CA TYR A 115 0.69 8.60 -4.43
C TYR A 115 -0.78 8.17 -4.45
N ALA A 116 -1.53 8.56 -3.43
CA ALA A 116 -2.94 8.21 -3.28
C ALA A 116 -3.84 8.78 -4.40
N ARG A 117 -3.59 10.04 -4.77
CA ARG A 117 -4.45 10.79 -5.70
C ARG A 117 -4.13 10.52 -7.16
N TYR A 118 -2.84 10.32 -7.49
CA TYR A 118 -2.39 10.26 -8.88
C TYR A 118 -1.88 8.87 -9.27
N ASP A 119 -1.05 8.21 -8.42
CA ASP A 119 -0.40 6.97 -8.80
C ASP A 119 -1.36 5.78 -8.74
N LEU A 120 -2.01 5.57 -7.59
CA LEU A 120 -2.85 4.39 -7.40
C LEU A 120 -4.02 4.31 -8.38
N PRO A 121 -4.77 5.39 -8.68
CA PRO A 121 -5.86 5.33 -9.68
C PRO A 121 -5.36 4.91 -11.06
N VAL A 122 -4.22 5.42 -11.49
CA VAL A 122 -3.62 5.09 -12.80
C VAL A 122 -3.16 3.64 -12.84
N ILE A 123 -2.50 3.17 -11.79
CA ILE A 123 -2.06 1.77 -11.68
C ILE A 123 -3.28 0.84 -11.71
N GLY A 124 -4.32 1.14 -10.92
CA GLY A 124 -5.56 0.37 -10.90
C GLY A 124 -6.26 0.32 -12.25
N ALA A 125 -6.39 1.47 -12.92
CA ALA A 125 -6.99 1.56 -14.25
C ALA A 125 -6.23 0.73 -15.29
N PHE A 126 -4.88 0.81 -15.30
CA PHE A 126 -4.04 0.02 -16.20
C PHE A 126 -4.18 -1.48 -15.94
N VAL A 127 -4.14 -1.92 -14.67
CA VAL A 127 -4.31 -3.33 -14.33
C VAL A 127 -5.71 -3.81 -14.72
N LYS A 128 -6.74 -3.03 -14.47
CA LYS A 128 -8.12 -3.35 -14.84
C LYS A 128 -8.29 -3.43 -16.37
N GLU A 129 -7.65 -2.53 -17.13
CA GLU A 129 -7.66 -2.58 -18.59
C GLU A 129 -7.06 -3.89 -19.12
N LEU A 130 -5.89 -4.29 -18.62
CA LEU A 130 -5.20 -5.48 -19.10
C LEU A 130 -5.76 -6.81 -18.60
N SER A 131 -6.35 -6.83 -17.41
CA SER A 131 -6.94 -8.05 -16.82
C SER A 131 -8.42 -8.23 -17.14
N GLY A 132 -9.13 -7.15 -17.45
CA GLY A 132 -10.59 -7.12 -17.59
C GLY A 132 -11.36 -7.25 -16.27
N GLN A 133 -10.68 -7.17 -15.13
CA GLN A 133 -11.27 -7.41 -13.80
C GLN A 133 -10.81 -6.35 -12.79
N VAL A 134 -11.62 -6.15 -11.76
CA VAL A 134 -11.29 -5.26 -10.63
C VAL A 134 -10.25 -5.95 -9.74
N PRO A 135 -9.10 -5.31 -9.43
CA PRO A 135 -8.04 -5.93 -8.65
C PRO A 135 -8.33 -5.98 -7.15
N HIS A 136 -7.74 -6.97 -6.47
CA HIS A 136 -7.47 -6.89 -5.04
C HIS A 136 -6.21 -6.04 -4.81
N TRP A 137 -6.14 -5.34 -3.69
CA TRP A 137 -4.98 -4.54 -3.32
C TRP A 137 -4.38 -5.02 -2.00
N ILE A 138 -3.06 -5.17 -1.97
CA ILE A 138 -2.31 -5.49 -0.75
C ILE A 138 -1.24 -4.42 -0.56
N GLY A 139 -1.27 -3.71 0.56
CA GLY A 139 -0.29 -2.69 0.90
C GLY A 139 0.44 -3.01 2.20
N HIS A 140 1.77 -2.84 2.20
CA HIS A 140 2.58 -2.96 3.40
C HIS A 140 3.01 -1.58 3.90
N SER A 141 2.89 -1.33 5.21
CA SER A 141 3.39 -0.11 5.86
C SER A 141 2.86 1.16 5.17
N LEU A 142 3.74 2.03 4.64
CA LEU A 142 3.36 3.20 3.86
C LEU A 142 2.45 2.87 2.67
N GLY A 143 2.64 1.72 2.02
CA GLY A 143 1.77 1.27 0.94
C GLY A 143 0.32 1.07 1.39
N GLY A 144 0.11 0.46 2.55
CA GLY A 144 -1.24 0.32 3.13
C GLY A 144 -1.79 1.65 3.64
N THR A 145 -0.96 2.52 4.21
CA THR A 145 -1.36 3.89 4.56
C THR A 145 -1.78 4.70 3.33
N THR A 146 -1.08 4.51 2.20
CA THR A 146 -1.41 5.15 0.93
C THR A 146 -2.73 4.61 0.35
N LEU A 147 -3.00 3.31 0.47
CA LEU A 147 -4.29 2.72 0.12
C LEU A 147 -5.43 3.30 0.98
N ALA A 148 -5.22 3.40 2.29
CA ALA A 148 -6.20 4.03 3.19
C ALA A 148 -6.43 5.51 2.83
N ALA A 149 -5.38 6.24 2.44
CA ALA A 149 -5.48 7.62 1.95
C ALA A 149 -6.29 7.71 0.65
N ALA A 150 -6.03 6.80 -0.30
CA ALA A 150 -6.73 6.77 -1.58
C ALA A 150 -8.23 6.47 -1.43
N LEU A 151 -8.57 5.50 -0.58
CA LEU A 151 -9.95 5.13 -0.29
C LEU A 151 -10.67 6.21 0.53
N GLY A 152 -10.05 6.70 1.60
CA GLY A 152 -10.62 7.74 2.44
C GLY A 152 -10.72 9.10 1.72
N GLY A 153 -9.84 9.35 0.76
CA GLY A 153 -9.84 10.51 -0.13
C GLY A 153 -10.80 10.39 -1.31
N GLN A 154 -11.42 9.22 -1.49
CA GLN A 154 -12.29 8.89 -2.63
C GLN A 154 -11.57 8.97 -4.00
N TYR A 155 -10.26 8.69 -4.01
CA TYR A 155 -9.46 8.56 -5.23
C TYR A 155 -9.52 7.15 -5.81
N LEU A 156 -9.82 6.16 -4.97
CA LEU A 156 -10.21 4.80 -5.31
C LEU A 156 -11.55 4.48 -4.67
N GLY A 157 -12.38 3.72 -5.36
CA GLY A 157 -13.68 3.26 -4.89
C GLY A 157 -13.91 1.76 -5.15
N GLU A 158 -15.14 1.32 -4.96
CA GLU A 158 -15.56 -0.08 -5.15
C GLU A 158 -15.38 -0.56 -6.61
N SER A 159 -15.38 0.35 -7.57
CA SER A 159 -15.10 0.04 -8.98
C SER A 159 -13.62 -0.22 -9.25
N ASP A 160 -12.74 0.13 -8.33
CA ASP A 160 -11.27 0.12 -8.49
C ASP A 160 -10.58 -0.90 -7.58
N ALA A 161 -11.31 -1.44 -6.59
CA ALA A 161 -10.79 -2.41 -5.64
C ALA A 161 -11.86 -3.45 -5.26
N ALA A 162 -11.58 -4.73 -5.47
CA ALA A 162 -12.42 -5.84 -5.04
C ALA A 162 -12.32 -6.10 -3.53
N SER A 163 -11.14 -5.96 -2.96
CA SER A 163 -10.87 -5.94 -1.52
C SER A 163 -9.51 -5.29 -1.24
N VAL A 164 -9.26 -4.96 0.01
CA VAL A 164 -7.97 -4.38 0.45
C VAL A 164 -7.42 -5.12 1.65
N ALA A 165 -6.11 -5.45 1.62
CA ALA A 165 -5.38 -5.97 2.77
C ALA A 165 -4.25 -5.01 3.16
N LEU A 166 -4.23 -4.60 4.44
CA LEU A 166 -3.32 -3.62 5.01
C LEU A 166 -2.39 -4.31 6.00
N PHE A 167 -1.11 -4.42 5.67
CA PHE A 167 -0.11 -5.08 6.50
C PHE A 167 0.74 -4.05 7.25
N GLY A 168 0.75 -4.11 8.58
CA GLY A 168 1.54 -3.20 9.40
C GLY A 168 1.30 -1.74 9.02
N SER A 169 0.04 -1.33 8.89
CA SER A 169 -0.33 0.00 8.39
C SER A 169 -1.20 0.72 9.39
N GLN A 170 -0.83 1.93 9.74
CA GLN A 170 -1.54 2.74 10.72
C GLN A 170 -1.29 4.25 10.52
N VAL A 171 -2.07 5.09 11.19
CA VAL A 171 -1.95 6.54 11.17
C VAL A 171 -2.17 7.18 12.55
N SER A 172 -2.31 6.36 13.58
CA SER A 172 -2.72 6.81 14.91
C SER A 172 -1.58 6.87 15.92
N ARG A 173 -0.54 6.00 15.75
CA ARG A 173 0.64 6.04 16.59
C ARG A 173 1.54 7.20 16.14
N TYR A 174 1.87 8.07 17.07
CA TYR A 174 2.72 9.23 16.81
C TYR A 174 3.73 9.44 17.94
N TYR A 175 4.80 10.15 17.60
CA TYR A 175 5.74 10.63 18.59
C TYR A 175 5.15 11.86 19.27
N TRP A 176 4.77 11.73 20.56
CA TRP A 176 4.01 12.75 21.30
C TRP A 176 4.62 14.16 21.27
N PRO A 177 5.97 14.37 21.25
CA PRO A 177 6.53 15.71 21.14
C PRO A 177 6.10 16.48 19.88
N LEU A 178 5.65 15.79 18.83
CA LEU A 178 5.11 16.46 17.64
C LEU A 178 3.79 17.19 17.89
N LYS A 179 3.13 16.95 19.03
CA LYS A 179 1.96 17.71 19.49
C LYS A 179 2.35 19.08 20.04
N ILE A 180 3.62 19.31 20.35
CA ILE A 180 4.15 20.57 20.86
C ILE A 180 4.53 21.46 19.65
N PRO A 181 3.82 22.58 19.37
CA PRO A 181 4.01 23.35 18.15
C PRO A 181 5.46 23.80 17.88
N PRO A 182 6.23 24.32 18.85
CA PRO A 182 7.64 24.66 18.64
C PRO A 182 8.50 23.48 18.23
N VAL A 183 8.28 22.29 18.82
CA VAL A 183 9.02 21.06 18.48
C VAL A 183 8.70 20.61 17.08
N GLN A 184 7.41 20.62 16.73
CA GLN A 184 6.97 20.29 15.36
C GLN A 184 7.56 21.27 14.33
N TRP A 185 7.55 22.56 14.63
CA TRP A 185 8.12 23.58 13.75
C TRP A 185 9.62 23.38 13.54
N ALA A 186 10.38 23.20 14.63
CA ALA A 186 11.81 22.94 14.56
C ALA A 186 12.13 21.64 13.77
N GLY A 187 11.39 20.55 14.02
CA GLY A 187 11.52 19.31 13.28
C GLY A 187 11.24 19.46 11.78
N ARG A 188 10.21 20.23 11.43
CA ARG A 188 9.90 20.53 10.01
C ARG A 188 10.99 21.39 9.36
N LEU A 189 11.56 22.37 10.08
CA LEU A 189 12.67 23.17 9.57
C LEU A 189 13.90 22.31 9.34
N LEU A 190 14.21 21.42 10.30
CA LEU A 190 15.31 20.46 10.17
C LEU A 190 15.12 19.54 8.97
N LEU A 191 13.92 18.93 8.81
CA LEU A 191 13.64 18.06 7.66
C LEU A 191 13.77 18.78 6.33
N ARG A 192 13.42 20.05 6.26
CA ARG A 192 13.56 20.84 5.04
C ARG A 192 15.02 21.11 4.64
N SER A 193 15.99 20.94 5.54
CA SER A 193 17.43 21.04 5.21
C SER A 193 17.98 19.80 4.53
N PHE A 194 17.26 18.66 4.59
CA PHE A 194 17.64 17.43 3.89
C PHE A 194 17.11 17.42 2.46
N GLU A 195 17.84 16.82 1.56
CA GLU A 195 17.39 16.55 0.21
C GLU A 195 16.43 15.37 0.19
N HIS A 196 16.77 14.32 0.94
CA HIS A 196 16.01 13.10 1.10
C HIS A 196 16.33 12.43 2.45
N ILE A 197 15.56 11.41 2.79
CA ILE A 197 15.82 10.55 3.95
C ILE A 197 16.40 9.24 3.41
N SER A 198 17.69 9.00 3.68
CA SER A 198 18.40 7.85 3.13
C SER A 198 18.02 6.55 3.83
N GLY A 199 17.45 5.59 3.08
CA GLY A 199 17.09 4.28 3.58
C GLY A 199 18.34 3.48 4.00
N SER A 200 19.39 3.51 3.20
CA SER A 200 20.64 2.78 3.46
C SER A 200 21.37 3.31 4.70
N ARG A 201 21.47 4.65 4.85
CA ARG A 201 22.13 5.31 6.00
C ARG A 201 21.43 4.97 7.32
N PHE A 202 20.11 4.92 7.32
CA PHE A 202 19.30 4.60 8.50
C PHE A 202 18.99 3.11 8.64
N LYS A 203 19.53 2.24 7.77
CA LYS A 203 19.29 0.79 7.74
C LYS A 203 17.79 0.45 7.67
N ARG A 204 17.04 1.25 6.91
CA ARG A 204 15.58 1.10 6.75
C ARG A 204 15.21 0.33 5.48
N GLY A 205 16.06 0.35 4.45
CA GLY A 205 15.81 -0.33 3.18
C GLY A 205 16.71 0.17 2.06
N PRO A 206 16.55 -0.38 0.85
CA PRO A 206 17.37 -0.05 -0.31
C PRO A 206 17.05 1.30 -0.96
N GLU A 207 15.85 1.83 -0.74
CA GLU A 207 15.39 3.07 -1.36
C GLU A 207 15.50 4.27 -0.40
N ASP A 208 15.53 5.46 -0.96
CA ASP A 208 15.43 6.71 -0.21
C ASP A 208 13.98 7.22 -0.22
N GLU A 209 13.58 7.96 0.82
CA GLU A 209 12.27 8.59 0.89
C GLU A 209 12.35 10.10 0.62
N PRO A 210 11.40 10.65 -0.13
CA PRO A 210 11.31 12.09 -0.29
C PRO A 210 10.92 12.76 1.03
N VAL A 211 11.52 13.92 1.29
CA VAL A 211 11.25 14.71 2.50
C VAL A 211 9.77 15.08 2.62
N GLY A 212 9.07 15.22 1.49
CA GLY A 212 7.65 15.53 1.46
C GLY A 212 6.77 14.54 2.21
N VAL A 213 7.06 13.22 2.12
CA VAL A 213 6.34 12.17 2.85
C VAL A 213 6.47 12.36 4.37
N ALA A 214 7.70 12.59 4.86
CA ALA A 214 7.93 12.82 6.28
C ALA A 214 7.28 14.12 6.79
N LEU A 215 7.36 15.20 6.01
CA LEU A 215 6.73 16.48 6.36
C LEU A 215 5.21 16.37 6.40
N GLU A 216 4.62 15.57 5.51
CA GLU A 216 3.18 15.32 5.50
C GLU A 216 2.76 14.48 6.71
N SER A 217 3.48 13.40 7.02
CA SER A 217 3.26 12.60 8.23
C SER A 217 3.36 13.44 9.51
N MET A 218 4.38 14.29 9.63
CA MET A 218 4.48 15.23 10.76
C MET A 218 3.28 16.19 10.84
N ARG A 219 2.73 16.61 9.70
CA ARG A 219 1.54 17.46 9.70
C ARG A 219 0.33 16.71 10.26
N TRP A 220 0.13 15.45 9.90
CA TRP A 220 -0.99 14.67 10.44
C TRP A 220 -0.90 14.48 11.95
N HIS A 221 0.32 14.32 12.49
CA HIS A 221 0.57 14.05 13.89
C HIS A 221 0.75 15.30 14.76
N GLY A 222 0.63 16.48 14.20
CA GLY A 222 0.67 17.75 14.95
C GLY A 222 -0.56 17.97 15.84
N LEU A 223 -0.53 19.04 16.66
CA LEU A 223 -1.60 19.36 17.61
C LEU A 223 -2.98 19.45 16.93
N PHE A 224 -3.05 20.13 15.79
CA PHE A 224 -4.26 20.28 14.98
C PHE A 224 -4.23 19.41 13.72
N GLY A 225 -3.33 18.43 13.71
CA GLY A 225 -3.14 17.56 12.56
C GLY A 225 -4.27 16.53 12.43
N ARG A 226 -4.50 16.13 11.18
CA ARG A 226 -5.42 15.05 10.85
C ARG A 226 -4.92 14.28 9.63
N PHE A 227 -5.26 13.02 9.55
CA PHE A 227 -5.01 12.21 8.36
C PHE A 227 -5.89 12.69 7.22
N GLY A 228 -5.27 13.26 6.18
CA GLY A 228 -5.94 13.87 5.04
C GLY A 228 -5.20 15.08 4.48
N GLU A 229 -5.74 15.70 3.47
CA GLU A 229 -5.34 16.97 2.92
C GLU A 229 -6.09 18.13 3.63
N ARG A 230 -5.79 19.37 3.26
CA ARG A 230 -6.45 20.53 3.85
C ARG A 230 -7.96 20.48 3.65
N ASP A 231 -8.38 20.15 2.44
CA ASP A 231 -9.76 20.22 1.97
C ASP A 231 -10.38 18.81 1.77
N ASN A 232 -9.60 17.72 2.05
CA ASN A 232 -10.07 16.35 1.93
C ASN A 232 -9.68 15.55 3.19
N HIS A 233 -10.65 15.22 4.01
CA HIS A 233 -10.46 14.57 5.31
C HIS A 233 -10.52 13.04 5.18
N TRP A 234 -9.39 12.41 4.83
CA TRP A 234 -9.30 10.96 4.56
C TRP A 234 -9.78 10.10 5.73
N TRP A 235 -9.42 10.48 6.97
CA TRP A 235 -9.86 9.77 8.16
C TRP A 235 -11.39 9.67 8.28
N ALA A 236 -12.09 10.76 8.00
CA ALA A 236 -13.55 10.77 7.98
C ALA A 236 -14.11 10.02 6.77
N GLY A 237 -13.45 10.17 5.62
CA GLY A 237 -13.86 9.51 4.37
C GLY A 237 -13.80 7.98 4.42
N LEU A 238 -12.95 7.38 5.27
CA LEU A 238 -12.90 5.93 5.46
C LEU A 238 -14.25 5.35 5.90
N ALA A 239 -15.06 6.11 6.61
CA ALA A 239 -16.41 5.68 7.02
C ALA A 239 -17.35 5.42 5.84
N ASN A 240 -17.04 5.91 4.64
CA ASN A 240 -17.83 5.68 3.43
C ASN A 240 -17.36 4.46 2.61
N VAL A 241 -16.24 3.86 2.95
CA VAL A 241 -15.70 2.69 2.24
C VAL A 241 -16.47 1.44 2.62
N ARG A 242 -17.01 0.72 1.64
CA ARG A 242 -17.84 -0.48 1.85
C ARG A 242 -17.19 -1.79 1.40
N LEU A 243 -16.11 -1.72 0.62
CA LEU A 243 -15.38 -2.92 0.16
C LEU A 243 -14.80 -3.73 1.34
N PRO A 244 -14.55 -5.04 1.16
CA PRO A 244 -13.93 -5.88 2.19
C PRO A 244 -12.54 -5.39 2.56
N VAL A 245 -12.22 -5.30 3.86
CA VAL A 245 -10.92 -4.85 4.38
C VAL A 245 -10.37 -5.84 5.39
N LEU A 246 -9.12 -6.26 5.16
CA LEU A 246 -8.30 -7.01 6.11
C LEU A 246 -7.20 -6.11 6.64
N ALA A 247 -7.04 -6.02 7.95
CA ALA A 247 -5.82 -5.49 8.56
C ALA A 247 -5.02 -6.61 9.21
N VAL A 248 -3.74 -6.68 8.86
CA VAL A 248 -2.78 -7.64 9.41
C VAL A 248 -1.74 -6.89 10.20
N ALA A 249 -1.55 -7.26 11.46
CA ALA A 249 -0.59 -6.63 12.35
C ALA A 249 0.26 -7.68 13.06
N ALA A 250 1.52 -7.39 13.29
CA ALA A 250 2.47 -8.29 13.94
C ALA A 250 2.67 -7.88 15.41
N GLU A 251 2.63 -8.85 16.33
CA GLU A 251 2.75 -8.59 17.78
C GLU A 251 4.13 -8.05 18.17
N GLY A 252 5.18 -8.38 17.40
CA GLY A 252 6.53 -7.83 17.59
C GLY A 252 6.77 -6.53 16.83
N ASP A 253 5.78 -5.97 16.16
CA ASP A 253 5.92 -4.71 15.44
C ASP A 253 5.77 -3.51 16.38
N HIS A 254 6.89 -2.93 16.76
CA HIS A 254 6.91 -1.72 17.58
C HIS A 254 6.75 -0.44 16.77
N GLN A 255 6.87 -0.51 15.44
CA GLN A 255 6.69 0.64 14.55
C GLN A 255 5.20 0.87 14.28
N ASP A 256 4.49 -0.17 13.85
CA ASP A 256 3.07 -0.13 13.52
C ASP A 256 2.31 -1.19 14.35
N PRO A 257 2.14 -0.95 15.67
CA PRO A 257 1.66 -1.95 16.61
C PRO A 257 0.20 -2.34 16.35
N PRO A 258 -0.20 -3.55 16.78
CA PRO A 258 -1.54 -4.10 16.52
C PRO A 258 -2.69 -3.17 16.87
N TRP A 259 -2.59 -2.46 18.01
CA TRP A 259 -3.65 -1.53 18.43
C TRP A 259 -3.85 -0.37 17.43
N ALA A 260 -2.77 0.14 16.82
CA ALA A 260 -2.85 1.24 15.88
C ALA A 260 -3.37 0.79 14.50
N CYS A 261 -2.98 -0.42 14.06
CA CYS A 261 -3.51 -1.04 12.85
C CYS A 261 -5.01 -1.35 13.01
N ARG A 262 -5.44 -1.86 14.17
CA ARG A 262 -6.85 -2.11 14.49
C ARG A 262 -7.66 -0.80 14.46
N LEU A 263 -7.13 0.26 15.06
CA LEU A 263 -7.81 1.57 15.08
C LEU A 263 -8.02 2.14 13.67
N LEU A 264 -7.07 1.91 12.75
CA LEU A 264 -7.26 2.26 11.33
C LEU A 264 -8.39 1.43 10.70
N LEU A 265 -8.40 0.10 10.92
CA LEU A 265 -9.44 -0.79 10.41
C LEU A 265 -10.84 -0.41 10.90
N GLU A 266 -10.98 -0.03 12.16
CA GLU A 266 -12.25 0.36 12.77
C GLU A 266 -12.89 1.60 12.10
N ARG A 267 -12.09 2.41 11.39
CA ARG A 267 -12.59 3.59 10.66
C ARG A 267 -13.26 3.28 9.34
N PHE A 268 -12.99 2.11 8.77
CA PHE A 268 -13.67 1.70 7.54
C PHE A 268 -15.14 1.41 7.80
N GLY A 269 -16.01 1.94 6.95
CA GLY A 269 -17.47 1.72 7.04
C GLY A 269 -17.93 0.37 6.50
N SER A 270 -17.01 -0.48 6.06
CA SER A 270 -17.29 -1.82 5.54
C SER A 270 -17.92 -2.72 6.60
N GLY A 271 -18.94 -3.48 6.18
CA GLY A 271 -19.50 -4.59 6.97
C GLY A 271 -18.61 -5.85 6.98
N GLN A 272 -17.61 -5.90 6.11
CA GLN A 272 -16.67 -7.04 5.97
C GLN A 272 -15.26 -6.59 6.37
N ARG A 273 -15.03 -6.44 7.67
CA ARG A 273 -13.74 -6.07 8.25
C ARG A 273 -13.20 -7.23 9.05
N GLN A 274 -11.95 -7.62 8.75
CA GLN A 274 -11.26 -8.68 9.49
C GLN A 274 -9.91 -8.15 10.02
N PHE A 275 -9.58 -8.53 11.24
CA PHE A 275 -8.32 -8.23 11.89
C PHE A 275 -7.55 -9.52 12.16
N LEU A 276 -6.32 -9.61 11.65
CA LEU A 276 -5.43 -10.73 11.87
C LEU A 276 -4.19 -10.27 12.62
N SER A 277 -4.04 -10.72 13.87
CA SER A 277 -2.83 -10.48 14.66
C SER A 277 -1.87 -11.65 14.52
N LEU A 278 -0.59 -11.36 14.25
CA LEU A 278 0.45 -12.35 13.98
C LEU A 278 1.39 -12.46 15.18
N GLY A 279 1.10 -13.41 16.06
CA GLY A 279 1.89 -13.63 17.24
C GLY A 279 1.65 -15.00 17.88
N ARG A 280 2.51 -15.39 18.81
CA ARG A 280 2.44 -16.69 19.49
C ARG A 280 1.11 -16.90 20.22
N ARG A 281 0.53 -15.84 20.78
CA ARG A 281 -0.77 -15.90 21.44
C ARG A 281 -1.92 -16.25 20.51
N GLN A 282 -1.75 -15.99 19.21
CA GLN A 282 -2.71 -16.30 18.14
C GLN A 282 -2.39 -17.62 17.43
N GLY A 283 -1.43 -18.41 17.96
CA GLY A 283 -1.07 -19.73 17.43
C GLY A 283 0.01 -19.73 16.35
N PHE A 284 0.68 -18.59 16.13
CA PHE A 284 1.85 -18.51 15.23
C PHE A 284 3.14 -18.96 15.93
N SER A 285 4.15 -19.33 15.16
CA SER A 285 5.43 -19.83 15.68
C SER A 285 6.27 -18.74 16.37
N GLU A 286 6.06 -17.49 16.01
CA GLU A 286 6.78 -16.33 16.55
C GLU A 286 5.90 -15.09 16.63
N ASP A 287 6.33 -14.10 17.44
CA ASP A 287 5.79 -12.75 17.39
C ASP A 287 6.50 -12.03 16.24
N PHE A 288 5.85 -11.99 15.08
CA PHE A 288 6.43 -11.39 13.87
C PHE A 288 6.76 -9.91 14.10
N ASP A 289 7.78 -9.41 13.41
CA ASP A 289 8.06 -7.97 13.30
C ASP A 289 7.50 -7.37 12.00
N HIS A 290 7.70 -6.06 11.84
CA HIS A 290 7.19 -5.25 10.74
C HIS A 290 7.48 -5.79 9.34
N VAL A 291 8.64 -6.40 9.13
CA VAL A 291 9.11 -6.89 7.83
C VAL A 291 8.97 -8.41 7.73
N ARG A 292 9.34 -9.11 8.80
CA ARG A 292 9.35 -10.58 8.83
C ARG A 292 7.96 -11.18 8.68
N MET A 293 6.88 -10.44 9.00
CA MET A 293 5.51 -10.88 8.77
C MET A 293 5.19 -11.20 7.29
N LEU A 294 6.03 -10.77 6.35
CA LEU A 294 5.84 -11.03 4.92
C LEU A 294 7.02 -11.76 4.26
N ILE A 295 8.26 -11.59 4.75
CA ILE A 295 9.44 -12.09 4.05
C ILE A 295 10.15 -13.27 4.73
N SER A 296 9.80 -13.63 5.97
CA SER A 296 10.43 -14.74 6.68
C SER A 296 9.94 -16.11 6.19
N THR A 297 10.72 -17.17 6.46
CA THR A 297 10.30 -18.55 6.20
C THR A 297 9.03 -18.90 6.97
N ALA A 298 8.93 -18.48 8.23
CA ALA A 298 7.72 -18.66 9.02
C ALA A 298 6.50 -17.97 8.40
N ALA A 299 6.69 -16.79 7.78
CA ALA A 299 5.62 -16.11 7.06
C ALA A 299 5.17 -16.88 5.82
N GLN A 300 6.10 -17.54 5.10
CA GLN A 300 5.76 -18.38 3.95
C GLN A 300 4.83 -19.53 4.35
N GLU A 301 5.07 -20.11 5.50
CA GLU A 301 4.33 -21.29 5.98
C GLU A 301 3.00 -20.91 6.65
N GLN A 302 2.94 -19.76 7.32
CA GLN A 302 1.84 -19.44 8.23
C GLN A 302 1.04 -18.20 7.83
N VAL A 303 1.65 -17.21 7.17
CA VAL A 303 0.99 -15.95 6.80
C VAL A 303 0.53 -15.95 5.36
N TRP A 304 1.36 -16.39 4.39
CA TRP A 304 0.96 -16.40 2.98
C TRP A 304 -0.29 -17.24 2.70
N PRO A 305 -0.50 -18.44 3.33
CA PRO A 305 -1.76 -19.14 3.20
C PRO A 305 -2.97 -18.34 3.68
N ARG A 306 -2.84 -17.52 4.74
CA ARG A 306 -3.91 -16.63 5.21
C ARG A 306 -4.23 -15.53 4.21
N VAL A 307 -3.20 -15.00 3.52
CA VAL A 307 -3.42 -14.04 2.43
C VAL A 307 -4.19 -14.70 1.28
N LEU A 308 -3.82 -15.91 0.91
CA LEU A 308 -4.52 -16.69 -0.12
C LEU A 308 -5.97 -16.97 0.27
N ASP A 309 -6.22 -17.40 1.52
CA ASP A 309 -7.57 -17.62 2.03
C ASP A 309 -8.42 -16.35 1.95
N TRP A 310 -7.85 -15.19 2.34
CA TRP A 310 -8.51 -13.90 2.20
C TRP A 310 -8.90 -13.57 0.76
N LEU A 311 -7.96 -13.70 -0.16
CA LEU A 311 -8.20 -13.46 -1.59
C LEU A 311 -9.23 -14.42 -2.19
N GLN A 312 -9.38 -15.61 -1.62
CA GLN A 312 -10.41 -16.60 -1.94
C GLN A 312 -11.72 -16.41 -1.13
N GLN A 313 -11.87 -15.27 -0.45
CA GLN A 313 -13.03 -14.90 0.36
C GLN A 313 -13.30 -15.84 1.55
N ARG A 314 -12.27 -16.49 2.09
CA ARG A 314 -12.35 -17.28 3.32
C ARG A 314 -12.05 -16.40 4.55
N PRO A 315 -12.69 -16.64 5.69
CA PRO A 315 -12.35 -15.94 6.93
C PRO A 315 -10.91 -16.26 7.36
N VAL A 316 -10.15 -15.21 7.74
CA VAL A 316 -8.74 -15.37 8.14
C VAL A 316 -8.40 -14.78 9.50
N GLY A 317 -9.27 -13.95 10.04
CA GLY A 317 -9.04 -13.27 11.30
C GLY A 317 -10.33 -12.99 12.06
N GLU A 318 -10.22 -12.19 13.13
CA GLU A 318 -11.37 -11.72 13.89
C GLU A 318 -12.23 -10.81 13.02
N SER A 319 -13.51 -11.16 12.84
CA SER A 319 -14.48 -10.29 12.17
C SER A 319 -14.92 -9.18 13.12
N LEU A 320 -14.77 -7.92 12.69
CA LEU A 320 -15.27 -6.79 13.46
C LEU A 320 -16.77 -6.60 13.20
N PRO A 321 -17.53 -6.17 14.22
CA PRO A 321 -18.95 -5.85 14.05
C PRO A 321 -19.14 -4.78 12.98
N ALA A 322 -20.32 -4.77 12.33
CA ALA A 322 -20.64 -3.73 11.34
C ALA A 322 -20.41 -2.34 11.96
N ALA A 323 -19.87 -1.41 11.16
CA ALA A 323 -19.72 -0.03 11.65
C ALA A 323 -21.12 0.55 11.92
N GLU A 324 -21.32 1.08 13.10
CA GLU A 324 -22.53 1.86 13.37
C GLU A 324 -22.56 3.03 12.38
N PRO A 325 -23.75 3.32 11.78
CA PRO A 325 -23.88 4.49 10.94
C PRO A 325 -23.50 5.74 11.77
N PRO A 326 -22.83 6.74 11.17
CA PRO A 326 -22.51 7.96 11.89
C PRO A 326 -23.83 8.49 12.48
N GLN A 327 -23.90 8.57 13.80
CA GLN A 327 -25.03 9.19 14.49
C GLN A 327 -25.17 10.60 13.92
N GLY A 328 -26.34 10.88 13.34
CA GLY A 328 -26.59 12.12 12.63
C GLY A 328 -26.18 13.30 13.50
N VAL A 329 -25.36 14.18 12.94
CA VAL A 329 -25.26 15.54 13.42
C VAL A 329 -26.67 16.10 13.28
N ALA A 330 -27.38 16.19 14.41
CA ALA A 330 -28.67 16.87 14.45
C ALA A 330 -28.47 18.23 13.79
N ALA A 331 -29.20 18.49 12.72
CA ALA A 331 -29.26 19.79 12.14
C ALA A 331 -29.82 20.73 13.22
N GLU A 332 -28.95 21.51 13.84
CA GLU A 332 -29.38 22.67 14.60
C GLU A 332 -29.90 23.68 13.58
N THR A 333 -31.21 23.79 13.55
CA THR A 333 -31.97 24.82 12.85
C THR A 333 -31.70 26.21 13.43
#